data_6ff4514176821e1d769d69247d148109
#
_entry.id   6ff4514176821e1d769d69247d148109
#
_cell.length_a   1.000
_cell.length_b   1.000
_cell.length_c   1.000
_cell.angle_alpha   90.00
_cell.angle_beta   90.00
_cell.angle_gamma   90.00
#
_symmetry.space_group_name_H-M   'P 1'
#
loop_
_entity.id
_entity.type
_entity.pdbx_description
1 polymer ?
#
loop_
_entity_poly.entity_id
_entity_poly.type
_entity_poly.pdbx_seq_one_letter_code
_entity_poly.pdbx_strand_id
1 'polypeptide(L)' 'MKIKIKCFSQVKYTLGKDELNLELEFGTTTSKLEKLIREKADGKLDGVSLRVAVNQKYSPDETELNDGDEVAFIPPVQGG' A
#
# COMPACT_ATOMS: atom_id res chain seq x y z
N MET A 1 5.63 -8.72 12.23
CA MET A 1 5.56 -9.39 10.91
C MET A 1 6.16 -8.53 9.83
N LYS A 2 6.73 -9.17 8.84
CA LYS A 2 7.38 -8.47 7.72
C LYS A 2 6.42 -8.40 6.55
N ILE A 3 6.24 -7.20 6.03
CA ILE A 3 5.34 -6.95 4.90
C ILE A 3 6.12 -6.25 3.80
N LYS A 4 5.97 -6.74 2.57
CA LYS A 4 6.56 -6.11 1.40
C LYS A 4 5.49 -5.24 0.75
N ILE A 5 5.81 -3.98 0.49
CA ILE A 5 4.90 -3.06 -0.18
C ILE A 5 5.45 -2.78 -1.57
N LYS A 6 4.64 -3.06 -2.59
CA LYS A 6 4.98 -2.73 -3.96
C LYS A 6 4.41 -1.36 -4.29
N CYS A 7 5.24 -0.52 -4.87
CA CYS A 7 4.87 0.86 -5.18
C CYS A 7 4.79 1.05 -6.70
N PHE A 8 3.68 1.60 -7.14
CA PHE A 8 3.45 1.84 -8.56
C PHE A 8 3.08 3.28 -8.82
N SER A 9 3.46 3.79 -9.99
CA SER A 9 3.00 5.08 -10.47
C SER A 9 3.23 6.19 -9.43
N GLN A 10 2.18 6.92 -9.06
CA GLN A 10 2.30 8.04 -8.13
C GLN A 10 2.87 7.63 -6.77
N VAL A 11 2.55 6.44 -6.30
CA VAL A 11 3.08 5.96 -5.02
C VAL A 11 4.59 5.78 -5.12
N LYS A 12 5.05 5.21 -6.22
CA LYS A 12 6.48 5.03 -6.48
C LYS A 12 7.21 6.36 -6.54
N TYR A 13 6.67 7.30 -7.29
CA TYR A 13 7.30 8.62 -7.43
C TYR A 13 7.32 9.37 -6.11
N THR A 14 6.24 9.28 -5.35
CA THR A 14 6.13 9.99 -4.09
C THR A 14 7.08 9.44 -3.03
N LEU A 15 7.18 8.12 -2.94
CA LEU A 15 8.04 7.48 -1.94
C LEU A 15 9.47 7.25 -2.41
N GLY A 16 9.70 7.39 -3.72
CA GLY A 16 11.04 7.24 -4.28
C GLY A 16 11.55 5.82 -4.38
N LYS A 17 10.68 4.84 -4.23
CA LYS A 17 11.09 3.43 -4.24
C LYS A 17 10.04 2.57 -4.93
N ASP A 18 10.50 1.51 -5.59
CA ASP A 18 9.63 0.51 -6.19
C ASP A 18 9.02 -0.40 -5.14
N GLU A 19 9.70 -0.55 -4.03
CA GLU A 19 9.37 -1.56 -3.04
C GLU A 19 9.87 -1.12 -1.68
N LEU A 20 9.03 -1.34 -0.67
CA LEU A 20 9.38 -1.09 0.72
C LEU A 20 9.19 -2.36 1.52
N ASN A 21 10.02 -2.56 2.53
CA ASN A 21 9.85 -3.64 3.47
C ASN A 21 9.60 -3.02 4.84
N LEU A 22 8.48 -3.35 5.44
CA LEU A 22 8.10 -2.80 6.73
C LEU A 22 7.90 -3.90 7.75
N GLU A 23 8.28 -3.58 8.98
CA GLU A 23 8.00 -4.42 10.13
C GLU A 23 6.73 -3.88 10.77
N LEU A 24 5.68 -4.70 10.85
CA LEU A 24 4.39 -4.27 11.37
C LEU A 24 3.95 -5.20 12.50
N GLU A 25 3.09 -4.70 13.37
CA GLU A 25 2.53 -5.50 14.43
C GLU A 25 1.52 -6.50 13.88
N PHE A 26 1.41 -7.67 14.51
CA PHE A 26 0.38 -8.61 14.16
C PHE A 26 -0.99 -7.97 14.38
N GLY A 27 -1.93 -8.26 13.50
CA GLY A 27 -3.24 -7.64 13.53
C GLY A 27 -3.38 -6.39 12.69
N THR A 28 -2.29 -5.94 12.08
CA THR A 28 -2.35 -4.79 11.19
C THR A 28 -3.19 -5.14 9.96
N THR A 29 -4.08 -4.24 9.59
CA THR A 29 -4.97 -4.44 8.45
C THR A 29 -4.52 -3.60 7.27
N THR A 30 -5.12 -3.87 6.11
CA THR A 30 -4.84 -3.10 4.90
C THR A 30 -5.15 -1.62 5.09
N SER A 31 -6.22 -1.29 5.82
CA SER A 31 -6.59 0.11 6.08
C SER A 31 -5.53 0.81 6.93
N LYS A 32 -5.03 0.14 7.94
CA LYS A 32 -3.98 0.72 8.78
C LYS A 32 -2.70 0.91 8.00
N LEU A 33 -2.37 -0.04 7.14
CA LEU A 33 -1.18 0.06 6.30
C LEU A 33 -1.31 1.20 5.30
N GLU A 34 -2.49 1.36 4.69
CA GLU A 34 -2.72 2.45 3.77
C GLU A 34 -2.51 3.81 4.46
N LYS A 35 -3.04 3.94 5.67
CA LYS A 35 -2.87 5.16 6.44
C LYS A 35 -1.39 5.44 6.69
N LEU A 36 -0.63 4.42 7.04
CA LEU A 36 0.80 4.56 7.28
C LEU A 36 1.54 5.00 6.00
N ILE A 37 1.19 4.42 4.86
CA ILE A 37 1.80 4.79 3.59
C ILE A 37 1.47 6.23 3.23
N ARG A 38 0.24 6.67 3.47
CA ARG A 38 -0.15 8.05 3.20
C ARG A 38 0.58 9.03 4.12
N GLU A 39 0.83 8.63 5.37
CA GLU A 39 1.62 9.44 6.29
C GLU A 39 3.07 9.57 5.81
N LYS A 40 3.64 8.48 5.32
CA LYS A 40 4.99 8.52 4.76
C LYS A 40 5.08 9.40 3.52
N ALA A 41 3.99 9.55 2.81
CA ALA A 41 3.93 10.39 1.62
C ALA A 41 3.76 11.87 1.97
N ASP A 42 3.57 12.19 3.23
CA ASP A 42 3.50 13.56 3.72
C ASP A 42 2.48 14.41 2.95
N GLY A 43 1.28 13.87 2.81
CA GLY A 43 0.17 14.58 2.15
C GLY A 43 0.17 14.51 0.63
N LYS A 44 1.21 14.00 0.03
CA LYS A 44 1.31 14.00 -1.43
C LYS A 44 0.37 13.00 -2.10
N LEU A 45 -0.17 12.07 -1.35
CA LEU A 45 -1.15 11.13 -1.85
C LEU A 45 -2.58 11.48 -1.43
N ASP A 46 -2.77 12.62 -0.78
CA ASP A 46 -4.10 13.07 -0.39
C ASP A 46 -4.94 13.29 -1.64
N GLY A 47 -6.18 12.81 -1.60
CA GLY A 47 -7.07 12.91 -2.74
C GLY A 47 -6.84 11.87 -3.83
N VAL A 48 -5.80 11.08 -3.73
CA VAL A 48 -5.53 10.02 -4.69
C VAL A 48 -6.21 8.74 -4.19
N SER A 49 -7.08 8.17 -5.01
CA SER A 49 -7.70 6.90 -4.68
C SER A 49 -6.69 5.79 -4.93
N LEU A 50 -6.61 4.86 -3.99
CA LEU A 50 -5.69 3.74 -4.12
C LEU A 50 -6.46 2.43 -3.99
N ARG A 51 -6.18 1.50 -4.89
CA ARG A 51 -6.67 0.14 -4.77
C ARG A 51 -5.61 -0.68 -4.05
N VAL A 52 -6.06 -1.62 -3.25
CA VAL A 52 -5.16 -2.48 -2.49
C VAL A 52 -5.22 -3.88 -3.05
N ALA A 53 -4.07 -4.47 -3.30
CA ALA A 53 -3.96 -5.86 -3.68
C ALA A 53 -3.06 -6.56 -2.66
N VAL A 54 -3.48 -7.71 -2.18
CA VAL A 54 -2.70 -8.52 -1.25
C VAL A 54 -2.34 -9.81 -1.97
N ASN A 55 -1.04 -10.07 -2.08
CA ASN A 55 -0.53 -11.24 -2.80
C ASN A 55 -1.12 -11.33 -4.21
N GLN A 56 -1.14 -10.17 -4.90
CA GLN A 56 -1.59 -10.04 -6.29
C GLN A 56 -3.10 -10.21 -6.50
N LYS A 57 -3.88 -10.15 -5.42
CA LYS A 57 -5.34 -10.21 -5.53
C LYS A 57 -5.92 -8.93 -4.95
N TYR A 58 -6.84 -8.33 -5.68
CA TYR A 58 -7.52 -7.14 -5.17
C TYR A 58 -8.29 -7.47 -3.90
N SER A 59 -8.16 -6.59 -2.93
CA SER A 59 -8.80 -6.75 -1.64
C SER A 59 -9.64 -5.50 -1.39
N PRO A 60 -10.91 -5.49 -1.82
CA PRO A 60 -11.75 -4.30 -1.66
C PRO A 60 -12.14 -4.03 -0.22
N ASP A 61 -12.15 -5.06 0.60
CA ASP A 61 -12.51 -4.93 2.00
C ASP A 61 -11.27 -4.91 2.88
N GLU A 62 -11.44 -4.40 4.10
CA GLU A 62 -10.35 -4.41 5.04
C GLU A 62 -9.92 -5.85 5.34
N THR A 63 -8.65 -6.11 5.20
CA THR A 63 -8.09 -7.45 5.36
C THR A 63 -6.95 -7.42 6.35
N GLU A 64 -6.94 -8.37 7.27
CA GLU A 64 -5.83 -8.52 8.21
C GLU A 64 -4.64 -9.12 7.47
N LEU A 65 -3.47 -8.55 7.69
CA LEU A 65 -2.25 -8.98 7.03
C LEU A 65 -1.55 -10.09 7.79
N ASN A 66 -0.84 -10.93 7.06
CA ASN A 66 -0.04 -12.02 7.63
C ASN A 66 1.43 -11.80 7.31
N ASP A 67 2.28 -12.37 8.13
CA ASP A 67 3.72 -12.27 7.93
C ASP A 67 4.10 -12.77 6.53
N GLY A 68 4.90 -12.00 5.84
CA GLY A 68 5.33 -12.34 4.49
C GLY A 68 4.42 -11.87 3.36
N ASP A 69 3.28 -11.26 3.69
CA ASP A 69 2.38 -10.78 2.65
C ASP A 69 3.02 -9.68 1.81
N GLU A 70 2.63 -9.66 0.54
CA GLU A 70 2.99 -8.60 -0.39
C GLU A 70 1.76 -7.76 -0.65
N VAL A 71 1.86 -6.45 -0.39
CA VAL A 71 0.74 -5.53 -0.55
C VAL A 71 1.09 -4.50 -1.59
N ALA A 72 0.19 -4.26 -2.53
CA ALA A 72 0.37 -3.24 -3.55
C ALA A 72 -0.70 -2.17 -3.39
N PHE A 73 -0.29 -0.91 -3.47
CA PHE A 73 -1.21 0.22 -3.53
C PHE A 73 -1.14 0.77 -4.94
N ILE A 74 -2.25 0.68 -5.65
CA ILE A 74 -2.31 0.96 -7.08
C ILE A 74 -3.23 2.13 -7.34
N PRO A 75 -2.70 3.25 -7.83
CA PRO A 75 -3.55 4.37 -8.24
C PRO A 75 -4.41 3.95 -9.43
N PRO A 76 -5.56 4.58 -9.62
CA PRO A 76 -6.39 4.25 -10.77
C PRO A 76 -5.66 4.61 -12.07
N VAL A 77 -5.87 3.79 -13.08
CA VAL A 77 -5.35 4.10 -14.40
C VAL A 77 -6.12 5.32 -14.90
N GLN A 78 -5.39 6.35 -15.23
CA GLN A 78 -5.99 7.51 -15.87
C GLN A 78 -6.26 7.07 -17.29
N GLY A 79 -7.46 6.69 -17.52
CA GLY A 79 -7.86 6.13 -18.81
C GLY A 79 -7.72 7.09 -19.91
N GLY A 80 -7.05 7.53 -19.66
CA GLY A 80 -6.88 8.27 -20.75
C GLY A 80 -7.84 7.92 -21.51
#